data_e02e78e8cbf3948066867e7b2eda50c3
#
_entry.id   e02e78e8cbf3948066867e7b2eda50c3
#
_cell.length_a   1.000
_cell.length_b   1.000
_cell.length_c   1.000
_cell.angle_alpha   90.00
_cell.angle_beta   90.00
_cell.angle_gamma   90.00
#
_symmetry.space_group_name_H-M   'P 1'
#
loop_
_entity.id
_entity.type
_entity.pdbx_description
1 polymer ?
#
loop_
_entity_poly.entity_id
_entity_poly.type
_entity_poly.pdbx_seq_one_letter_code
_entity_poly.pdbx_strand_id
1 'polypeptide(L)'
;MHKITARKGVDVVYEHVGAETFNGSLLCLKRGGRLVTCGATSGASTTLNLMQLFQQQYRIIGSFGASMRNIRESLAKMAGGMLPVIDTEVELADFERGLARIEGRQVFGKVILSL
;
A
#
# COMPACT_ATOMS: atom_id res chain seq x y z
N MET A 1 3.59 15.15 0.15
CA MET A 1 3.50 14.92 1.60
C MET A 1 3.85 16.15 2.43
N HIS A 2 4.98 16.84 2.18
CA HIS A 2 5.39 18.03 2.97
C HIS A 2 4.35 19.15 3.06
N LYS A 3 3.60 19.43 1.99
CA LYS A 3 2.53 20.46 1.99
C LYS A 3 1.38 20.08 2.92
N ILE A 4 0.96 18.80 2.90
CA ILE A 4 -0.20 18.29 3.66
C ILE A 4 0.11 18.25 5.17
N THR A 5 1.35 17.93 5.55
CA THR A 5 1.76 17.76 6.95
C THR A 5 2.46 18.96 7.53
N ALA A 6 2.45 20.11 6.85
CA ALA A 6 3.24 21.28 7.24
C ALA A 6 4.71 20.94 7.53
N ARG A 7 5.31 20.07 6.71
CA ARG A 7 6.67 19.52 6.81
C ARG A 7 6.95 18.62 8.03
N LYS A 8 5.94 18.29 8.83
CA LYS A 8 6.15 17.42 10.03
C LYS A 8 6.34 15.95 9.67
N GLY A 9 5.88 15.51 8.49
CA GLY A 9 5.85 14.11 8.10
C GLY A 9 4.70 13.35 8.76
N VAL A 10 4.61 12.03 8.49
CA VAL A 10 3.57 11.15 9.00
C VAL A 10 4.12 10.15 10.02
N ASP A 11 3.27 9.64 10.89
CA ASP A 11 3.65 8.62 11.89
C ASP A 11 3.94 7.27 11.28
N VAL A 12 3.16 6.90 10.25
CA VAL A 12 3.21 5.60 9.60
C VAL A 12 3.11 5.78 8.10
N VAL A 13 3.94 5.04 7.36
CA VAL A 13 3.81 4.81 5.93
C VAL A 13 3.55 3.34 5.71
N TYR A 14 2.52 3.04 4.92
CA TYR A 14 2.22 1.70 4.44
C TYR A 14 2.75 1.56 3.01
N GLU A 15 3.76 0.69 2.83
CA GLU A 15 4.50 0.53 1.59
C GLU A 15 4.29 -0.87 1.02
N HIS A 16 3.82 -0.95 -0.22
CA HIS A 16 3.61 -2.23 -0.90
C HIS A 16 4.12 -2.24 -2.35
N VAL A 17 4.65 -1.13 -2.82
CA VAL A 17 5.14 -0.97 -4.19
C VAL A 17 6.57 -1.50 -4.31
N GLY A 18 7.44 -1.17 -3.38
CA GLY A 18 8.81 -1.71 -3.33
C GLY A 18 9.88 -0.72 -3.79
N ALA A 19 10.85 -1.21 -4.59
CA ALA A 19 12.11 -0.51 -4.88
C ALA A 19 11.93 0.94 -5.36
N GLU A 20 10.97 1.20 -6.24
CA GLU A 20 10.77 2.53 -6.83
C GLU A 20 10.30 3.59 -5.81
N THR A 21 9.52 3.19 -4.83
CA THR A 21 8.87 4.13 -3.90
C THR A 21 9.44 4.10 -2.49
N PHE A 22 10.17 3.05 -2.12
CA PHE A 22 10.62 2.79 -0.74
C PHE A 22 11.37 3.97 -0.11
N ASN A 23 12.36 4.52 -0.80
CA ASN A 23 13.14 5.64 -0.29
C ASN A 23 12.32 6.93 -0.19
N GLY A 24 11.45 7.18 -1.17
CA GLY A 24 10.50 8.29 -1.12
C GLY A 24 9.52 8.16 0.05
N SER A 25 9.09 6.94 0.34
CA SER A 25 8.23 6.60 1.46
C SER A 25 8.91 6.87 2.82
N LEU A 26 10.19 6.54 2.97
CA LEU A 26 10.96 6.89 4.16
C LEU A 26 11.04 8.41 4.39
N LEU A 27 11.21 9.19 3.32
CA LEU A 27 11.24 10.66 3.40
C LEU A 27 9.89 11.28 3.82
N CYS A 28 8.80 10.53 3.75
CA CYS A 28 7.50 10.99 4.21
C CYS A 28 7.32 10.89 5.73
N LEU A 29 8.16 10.10 6.41
CA LEU A 29 8.05 9.87 7.85
C LEU A 29 8.54 11.06 8.66
N LYS A 30 7.90 11.30 9.79
CA LYS A 30 8.46 12.12 10.85
C LYS A 30 9.55 11.36 11.60
N ARG A 31 10.36 12.06 12.38
CA ARG A 31 11.33 11.41 13.28
C ARG A 31 10.63 10.40 14.20
N GLY A 32 11.21 9.21 14.34
CA GLY A 32 10.62 8.08 15.10
C GLY A 32 9.46 7.38 14.39
N GLY A 33 9.17 7.74 13.15
CA GLY A 33 8.09 7.15 12.35
C GLY A 33 8.36 5.71 11.94
N ARG A 34 7.33 5.05 11.42
CA ARG A 34 7.34 3.63 11.03
C ARG A 34 6.98 3.46 9.56
N LEU A 35 7.77 2.68 8.84
CA LEU A 35 7.41 2.16 7.53
C LEU A 35 7.04 0.69 7.67
N VAL A 36 5.84 0.33 7.23
CA VAL A 36 5.38 -1.06 7.18
C VAL A 36 5.37 -1.49 5.71
N THR A 37 6.16 -2.49 5.37
CA THR A 37 6.20 -3.05 4.02
C THR A 37 5.53 -4.42 3.97
N CYS A 38 4.70 -4.63 2.94
CA CYS A 38 4.01 -5.90 2.71
C CYS A 38 4.01 -6.32 1.24
N GLY A 39 4.80 -5.67 0.40
CA GLY A 39 4.89 -5.97 -1.03
C GLY A 39 6.14 -5.40 -1.67
N ALA A 40 6.43 -5.86 -2.89
CA ALA A 40 7.62 -5.49 -3.64
C ALA A 40 7.36 -5.54 -5.17
N THR A 41 6.22 -5.00 -5.60
CA THR A 41 5.75 -5.09 -6.99
C THR A 41 6.73 -4.46 -7.99
N SER A 42 7.38 -3.36 -7.63
CA SER A 42 8.36 -2.67 -8.49
C SER A 42 9.80 -3.18 -8.32
N GLY A 43 10.02 -4.17 -7.46
CA GLY A 43 11.33 -4.78 -7.22
C GLY A 43 11.56 -5.12 -5.75
N ALA A 44 12.21 -6.25 -5.53
CA ALA A 44 12.43 -6.83 -4.20
C ALA A 44 13.60 -6.22 -3.44
N SER A 45 14.48 -5.47 -4.11
CA SER A 45 15.72 -4.98 -3.53
C SER A 45 15.83 -3.46 -3.69
N THR A 46 16.25 -2.79 -2.62
CA THR A 46 16.51 -1.35 -2.62
C THR A 46 17.70 -1.04 -1.71
N THR A 47 18.35 0.09 -1.93
CA THR A 47 19.41 0.59 -1.04
C THR A 47 18.80 1.37 0.11
N LEU A 48 19.39 1.22 1.30
CA LEU A 48 18.98 1.93 2.50
C LEU A 48 20.08 2.88 2.97
N ASN A 49 19.74 4.15 3.16
CA ASN A 49 20.65 5.10 3.79
C ASN A 49 20.63 4.90 5.31
N LEU A 50 21.66 4.20 5.83
CA LEU A 50 21.76 3.89 7.26
C LEU A 50 21.91 5.14 8.13
N MET A 51 22.60 6.18 7.65
CA MET A 51 22.72 7.45 8.39
C MET A 51 21.34 8.08 8.60
N GLN A 52 20.51 8.14 7.56
CA GLN A 52 19.15 8.63 7.66
C GLN A 52 18.33 7.75 8.63
N LEU A 53 18.46 6.43 8.51
CA LEU A 53 17.71 5.48 9.36
C LEU A 53 17.96 5.77 10.85
N PHE A 54 19.23 5.82 11.31
CA PHE A 54 19.51 5.98 12.72
C PHE A 54 19.29 7.43 13.21
N GLN A 55 19.66 8.45 12.43
CA GLN A 55 19.45 9.86 12.82
C GLN A 55 17.97 10.21 12.95
N GLN A 56 17.14 9.69 12.07
CA GLN A 56 15.68 9.89 12.11
C GLN A 56 14.97 8.89 13.01
N GLN A 57 15.68 7.90 13.53
CA GLN A 57 15.11 6.85 14.40
C GLN A 57 13.95 6.10 13.74
N TYR A 58 14.04 5.87 12.44
CA TYR A 58 12.99 5.16 11.71
C TYR A 58 12.90 3.70 12.12
N ARG A 59 11.71 3.15 12.01
CA ARG A 59 11.44 1.73 12.19
C ARG A 59 10.92 1.16 10.88
N ILE A 60 11.56 0.10 10.38
CA ILE A 60 11.15 -0.62 9.18
C ILE A 60 10.62 -1.97 9.64
N ILE A 61 9.37 -2.27 9.28
CA ILE A 61 8.63 -3.43 9.75
C ILE A 61 8.12 -4.20 8.54
N GLY A 62 8.46 -5.49 8.45
CA GLY A 62 7.86 -6.40 7.48
C GLY A 62 6.51 -6.91 7.97
N SER A 63 5.56 -7.03 7.06
CA SER A 63 4.24 -7.63 7.31
C SER A 63 3.94 -8.61 6.17
N PHE A 64 3.61 -9.83 6.49
CA PHE A 64 3.32 -10.86 5.50
C PHE A 64 1.99 -11.55 5.76
N GLY A 65 1.20 -11.66 4.69
CA GLY A 65 -0.04 -12.42 4.69
C GLY A 65 -1.10 -11.88 5.67
N ALA A 66 -2.09 -12.70 5.91
CA ALA A 66 -3.16 -12.45 6.85
C ALA A 66 -3.57 -13.74 7.56
N SER A 67 -3.77 -13.68 8.86
CA SER A 67 -4.37 -14.79 9.62
C SER A 67 -5.89 -14.85 9.36
N MET A 68 -6.50 -15.99 9.65
CA MET A 68 -7.97 -16.12 9.59
C MET A 68 -8.68 -15.12 10.52
N ARG A 69 -8.04 -14.74 11.62
CA ARG A 69 -8.52 -13.69 12.51
C ARG A 69 -8.56 -12.33 11.78
N ASN A 70 -7.47 -11.96 11.10
CA ASN A 70 -7.40 -10.71 10.35
C ASN A 70 -8.46 -10.64 9.26
N ILE A 71 -8.71 -11.77 8.57
CA ILE A 71 -9.76 -11.86 7.53
C ILE A 71 -11.14 -11.62 8.17
N ARG A 72 -11.46 -12.29 9.26
CA ARG A 72 -12.73 -12.09 9.98
C ARG A 72 -12.93 -10.66 10.44
N GLU A 73 -11.90 -10.06 11.03
CA GLU A 73 -11.94 -8.66 11.48
C GLU A 73 -12.13 -7.69 10.32
N SER A 74 -11.51 -7.95 9.16
CA SER A 74 -11.69 -7.14 7.95
C SER A 74 -13.11 -7.25 7.41
N LEU A 75 -13.67 -8.46 7.34
CA LEU A 75 -15.05 -8.69 6.91
C LEU A 75 -16.06 -8.01 7.85
N ALA A 76 -15.83 -8.05 9.16
CA ALA A 76 -16.66 -7.33 10.13
C ALA A 76 -16.62 -5.82 9.93
N LYS A 77 -15.45 -5.25 9.61
CA LYS A 77 -15.32 -3.82 9.26
C LYS A 77 -16.05 -3.48 7.97
N MET A 78 -15.97 -4.36 6.97
CA MET A 78 -16.72 -4.18 5.71
C MET A 78 -18.22 -4.19 5.96
N ALA A 79 -18.72 -5.11 6.77
CA ALA A 79 -20.13 -5.14 7.18
C ALA A 79 -20.54 -3.87 7.95
N GLY A 80 -19.61 -3.23 8.65
CA GLY A 80 -19.79 -1.95 9.32
C GLY A 80 -19.66 -0.71 8.41
N GLY A 81 -19.54 -0.91 7.08
CA GLY A 81 -19.52 0.20 6.10
C GLY A 81 -18.13 0.61 5.59
N MET A 82 -17.05 -0.06 6.01
CA MET A 82 -15.72 0.17 5.43
C MET A 82 -15.59 -0.61 4.11
N LEU A 83 -16.07 -0.03 3.02
CA LEU A 83 -16.05 -0.68 1.72
C LEU A 83 -14.78 -0.35 0.93
N PRO A 84 -14.25 -1.31 0.13
CA PRO A 84 -13.19 -1.02 -0.82
C PRO A 84 -13.73 -0.09 -1.91
N VAL A 85 -12.84 0.71 -2.50
CA VAL A 85 -13.17 1.47 -3.70
C VAL A 85 -13.26 0.48 -4.86
N ILE A 86 -14.42 0.42 -5.52
CA ILE A 86 -14.64 -0.37 -6.74
C ILE A 86 -14.64 0.61 -7.91
N ASP A 87 -13.72 0.42 -8.85
CA ASP A 87 -13.62 1.22 -10.07
C ASP A 87 -14.57 0.70 -11.14
N THR A 88 -14.50 -0.59 -11.38
CA THR A 88 -15.24 -1.23 -12.48
C THR A 88 -15.64 -2.65 -12.07
N GLU A 89 -16.83 -3.05 -12.50
CA GLU A 89 -17.31 -4.42 -12.47
C GLU A 89 -17.45 -4.92 -13.91
N VAL A 90 -16.94 -6.12 -14.18
CA VAL A 90 -17.04 -6.80 -15.48
C VAL A 90 -17.47 -8.24 -15.28
N GLU A 91 -18.21 -8.78 -16.23
CA GLU A 91 -18.54 -10.19 -16.20
C GLU A 91 -17.29 -11.06 -16.41
N LEU A 92 -17.30 -12.27 -15.83
CA LEU A 92 -16.17 -13.19 -15.96
C LEU A 92 -15.84 -13.50 -17.43
N ALA A 93 -16.86 -13.55 -18.30
CA ALA A 93 -16.68 -13.75 -19.74
C ALA A 93 -15.85 -12.62 -20.40
N ASP A 94 -15.86 -11.42 -19.84
CA ASP A 94 -15.17 -10.24 -20.32
C ASP A 94 -13.90 -9.90 -19.49
N PHE A 95 -13.33 -10.87 -18.78
CA PHE A 95 -12.21 -10.63 -17.85
C PHE A 95 -11.03 -9.91 -18.50
N GLU A 96 -10.76 -10.14 -19.79
CA GLU A 96 -9.68 -9.49 -20.54
C GLU A 96 -9.84 -7.97 -20.56
N ARG A 97 -11.09 -7.48 -20.63
CA ARG A 97 -11.38 -6.04 -20.56
C ARG A 97 -10.99 -5.46 -19.19
N GLY A 98 -11.25 -6.20 -18.12
CA GLY A 98 -10.85 -5.82 -16.77
C GLY A 98 -9.32 -5.80 -16.63
N LEU A 99 -8.66 -6.83 -17.15
CA LEU A 99 -7.20 -6.95 -17.14
C LEU A 99 -6.52 -5.82 -17.92
N ALA A 100 -6.99 -5.52 -19.12
CA ALA A 100 -6.45 -4.43 -19.95
C ALA A 100 -6.52 -3.07 -19.25
N ARG A 101 -7.57 -2.80 -18.46
CA ARG A 101 -7.66 -1.57 -17.66
C ARG A 101 -6.58 -1.51 -16.57
N ILE A 102 -6.29 -2.63 -15.91
CA ILE A 102 -5.24 -2.73 -14.88
C ILE A 102 -3.87 -2.51 -15.52
N GLU A 103 -3.58 -3.20 -16.61
CA GLU A 103 -2.33 -3.06 -17.36
C GLU A 103 -2.12 -1.64 -17.90
N GLY A 104 -3.20 -1.02 -18.39
CA GLY A 104 -3.22 0.36 -18.86
C GLY A 104 -3.16 1.41 -17.73
N ARG A 105 -3.09 0.99 -16.45
CA ARG A 105 -3.10 1.88 -15.28
C ARG A 105 -4.30 2.85 -15.24
N GLN A 106 -5.45 2.40 -15.74
CA GLN A 106 -6.69 3.19 -15.86
C GLN A 106 -7.69 2.86 -14.74
N VAL A 107 -7.20 2.38 -13.60
CA VAL A 107 -8.02 1.92 -12.48
C VAL A 107 -7.67 2.69 -11.21
N PHE A 108 -8.69 3.17 -10.52
CA PHE A 108 -8.57 3.69 -9.15
C PHE A 108 -9.43 2.85 -8.20
N GLY A 109 -8.82 1.84 -7.58
CA GLY A 109 -9.49 0.91 -6.70
C GLY A 109 -9.40 -0.54 -7.20
N LYS A 110 -10.52 -1.25 -7.20
CA LYS A 110 -10.62 -2.66 -7.59
C LYS A 110 -11.40 -2.84 -8.88
N VAL A 111 -10.94 -3.74 -9.72
CA VAL A 111 -11.75 -4.34 -10.79
C VAL A 111 -12.34 -5.62 -10.23
N ILE A 112 -13.65 -5.74 -10.26
CA ILE A 112 -14.40 -6.91 -9.77
C ILE A 112 -14.85 -7.74 -10.96
N LEU A 113 -14.70 -9.06 -10.85
CA LEU A 113 -15.30 -10.02 -11.79
C LEU A 113 -16.56 -10.57 -11.14
N SER A 114 -17.70 -10.40 -11.81
CA SER A 114 -18.97 -11.01 -11.44
C SER A 114 -19.18 -12.34 -12.17
N LEU A 115 -19.84 -13.30 -11.50
CA LEU A 115 -20.14 -14.64 -12.02
C LEU A 115 -21.58 -14.68 -12.55
#